data_d21d1b04e29dbeb32faaf4675ab1a3ba
#
_entry.id   d21d1b04e29dbeb32faaf4675ab1a3ba
#
_cell.length_a   1.000
_cell.length_b   1.000
_cell.length_c   1.000
_cell.angle_alpha   90.00
_cell.angle_beta   90.00
_cell.angle_gamma   90.00
#
_symmetry.space_group_name_H-M   'P 1'
#
loop_
_entity.id
_entity.type
_entity.pdbx_description
1 polymer ?
#
loop_
_entity_poly.entity_id
_entity_poly.type
_entity_poly.pdbx_seq_one_letter_code
_entity_poly.pdbx_strand_id
1 'polypeptide(L)'
;MVKYIIDKIFYSLLTLFGVVTVIFFLFNVLPGDPAQMMLGQNENSQQLKVVKKKYGFDKPIISQYVLYLNDLSPISFHSNNLEDYSYFNKNNYSGIQIIKLSNFTINAKLPYLRTSFVSQGKKVSEIISDTLPNTFILAVSAILIAITFGILLGIISALNKNTIIDLTIQVFSTVGMSVPSFFSAIIFAWVFGFLLKDYTGLEMSGSLYELDDFGESFHLKLKNLILPSIVLGIRPLAVISQLMRNELLNVLNQDYIRTARAKGLSEFNVIKNHALKNSLNPVVTVISGWFASLLAGAVFVEYIFGWNGIGKEIVNALNLLDLPVIMGSVLVIAFMFILINILVLSLIHISEPTRPS
;
A
#
# COMPACT_ATOMS: atom_id res chain seq x y z
N MET A 1 26.26 5.03 12.00
CA MET A 1 24.82 5.22 12.14
C MET A 1 24.31 6.49 11.43
N VAL A 2 24.76 7.70 11.81
CA VAL A 2 24.24 8.97 11.21
C VAL A 2 24.40 9.00 9.69
N LYS A 3 25.58 8.68 9.13
CA LYS A 3 25.80 8.62 7.67
C LYS A 3 24.81 7.67 6.98
N TYR A 4 24.60 6.48 7.53
CA TYR A 4 23.65 5.51 6.99
C TYR A 4 22.21 6.04 6.93
N ILE A 5 21.76 6.73 7.98
CA ILE A 5 20.43 7.34 8.03
C ILE A 5 20.31 8.44 6.98
N ILE A 6 21.34 9.30 6.86
CA ILE A 6 21.37 10.38 5.86
C ILE A 6 21.31 9.81 4.43
N ASP A 7 22.17 8.83 4.13
CA ASP A 7 22.18 8.19 2.82
C ASP A 7 20.80 7.58 2.49
N LYS A 8 20.18 6.91 3.47
CA LYS A 8 18.87 6.29 3.30
C LYS A 8 17.75 7.32 3.06
N ILE A 9 17.74 8.42 3.80
CA ILE A 9 16.80 9.52 3.58
C ILE A 9 17.01 10.12 2.19
N PHE A 10 18.25 10.33 1.78
CA PHE A 10 18.57 10.86 0.46
C PHE A 10 18.07 9.95 -0.67
N TYR A 11 18.35 8.63 -0.61
CA TYR A 11 17.85 7.68 -1.61
C TYR A 11 16.33 7.59 -1.60
N SER A 12 15.70 7.70 -0.45
CA SER A 12 14.23 7.71 -0.33
C SER A 12 13.60 8.94 -0.99
N LEU A 13 14.20 10.10 -0.77
CA LEU A 13 13.77 11.35 -1.44
C LEU A 13 13.98 11.29 -2.95
N LEU A 14 15.11 10.74 -3.40
CA LEU A 14 15.39 10.55 -4.83
C LEU A 14 14.38 9.57 -5.46
N THR A 15 14.07 8.48 -4.78
CA THR A 15 13.04 7.52 -5.23
C THR A 15 11.67 8.20 -5.30
N LEU A 16 11.28 8.95 -4.27
CA LEU A 16 10.00 9.66 -4.26
C LEU A 16 9.92 10.69 -5.38
N PHE A 17 11.00 11.43 -5.62
CA PHE A 17 11.09 12.37 -6.75
C PHE A 17 10.94 11.65 -8.10
N GLY A 18 11.59 10.50 -8.28
CA GLY A 18 11.43 9.66 -9.45
C GLY A 18 9.98 9.19 -9.65
N VAL A 19 9.33 8.73 -8.58
CA VAL A 19 7.92 8.32 -8.60
C VAL A 19 7.01 9.49 -9.00
N VAL A 20 7.18 10.66 -8.38
CA VAL A 20 6.42 11.89 -8.72
C VAL A 20 6.57 12.24 -10.19
N THR A 21 7.81 12.18 -10.70
CA THR A 21 8.11 12.49 -12.11
C THR A 21 7.43 11.51 -13.05
N VAL A 22 7.60 10.21 -12.81
CA VAL A 22 7.01 9.17 -13.66
C VAL A 22 5.48 9.27 -13.66
N ILE A 23 4.86 9.41 -12.49
CA ILE A 23 3.41 9.53 -12.37
C ILE A 23 2.92 10.77 -13.13
N PHE A 24 3.55 11.92 -12.93
CA PHE A 24 3.15 13.14 -13.61
C PHE A 24 3.17 12.98 -15.14
N PHE A 25 4.28 12.52 -15.71
CA PHE A 25 4.37 12.37 -17.16
C PHE A 25 3.50 11.25 -17.69
N LEU A 26 3.39 10.12 -16.98
CA LEU A 26 2.52 9.01 -17.38
C LEU A 26 1.08 9.47 -17.57
N PHE A 27 0.52 10.18 -16.58
CA PHE A 27 -0.88 10.60 -16.61
C PHE A 27 -1.13 11.84 -17.48
N ASN A 28 -0.12 12.67 -17.73
CA ASN A 28 -0.25 13.80 -18.65
C ASN A 28 -0.04 13.41 -20.15
N VAL A 29 0.50 12.23 -20.42
CA VAL A 29 0.64 11.67 -21.78
C VAL A 29 -0.61 10.87 -22.19
N LEU A 30 -1.45 10.46 -21.21
CA LEU A 30 -2.70 9.77 -21.52
C LEU A 30 -3.58 10.65 -22.42
N PRO A 31 -4.22 10.06 -23.46
CA PRO A 31 -5.12 10.79 -24.33
C PRO A 31 -6.34 11.30 -23.54
N GLY A 32 -6.59 12.59 -23.63
CA GLY A 32 -7.72 13.29 -23.02
C GLY A 32 -7.32 14.66 -22.52
N ASP A 33 -8.25 15.62 -22.63
CA ASP A 33 -8.08 16.96 -22.06
C ASP A 33 -8.71 16.98 -20.65
N PRO A 34 -7.90 17.11 -19.56
CA PRO A 34 -8.45 17.11 -18.21
C PRO A 34 -9.56 18.16 -18.00
N ALA A 35 -9.48 19.29 -18.69
CA ALA A 35 -10.49 20.34 -18.61
C ALA A 35 -11.80 19.94 -19.28
N GLN A 36 -11.75 19.17 -20.37
CA GLN A 36 -12.95 18.62 -21.01
C GLN A 36 -13.61 17.56 -20.12
N MET A 37 -12.82 16.71 -19.48
CA MET A 37 -13.33 15.70 -18.56
C MET A 37 -14.08 16.29 -17.38
N MET A 38 -13.62 17.44 -16.85
CA MET A 38 -14.28 18.16 -15.76
C MET A 38 -15.63 18.78 -16.16
N LEU A 39 -15.81 19.14 -17.42
CA LEU A 39 -17.03 19.80 -17.91
C LEU A 39 -18.07 18.79 -18.44
N GLY A 40 -17.69 17.55 -18.72
CA GLY A 40 -18.56 16.51 -19.28
C GLY A 40 -19.04 16.84 -20.70
N GLN A 41 -20.20 16.26 -21.09
CA GLN A 41 -20.72 16.38 -22.46
C GLN A 41 -21.27 17.76 -22.83
N ASN A 42 -21.45 18.67 -21.87
CA ASN A 42 -22.00 20.03 -22.12
C ASN A 42 -20.87 21.06 -22.30
N GLU A 43 -19.98 20.85 -23.27
CA GLU A 43 -18.87 21.75 -23.52
C GLU A 43 -19.28 23.10 -24.09
N ASN A 44 -19.07 24.18 -23.32
CA ASN A 44 -18.99 25.53 -23.82
C ASN A 44 -17.54 25.96 -23.95
N SER A 45 -17.10 26.38 -25.12
CA SER A 45 -15.72 26.80 -25.41
C SER A 45 -15.21 27.91 -24.47
N GLN A 46 -16.11 28.74 -23.93
CA GLN A 46 -15.76 29.75 -22.92
C GLN A 46 -15.47 29.11 -21.55
N GLN A 47 -16.30 28.16 -21.12
CA GLN A 47 -16.10 27.44 -19.85
C GLN A 47 -14.82 26.64 -19.87
N LEU A 48 -14.49 25.99 -21.00
CA LEU A 48 -13.25 25.25 -21.19
C LEU A 48 -12.01 26.13 -20.99
N LYS A 49 -12.01 27.36 -21.54
CA LYS A 49 -10.92 28.32 -21.36
C LYS A 49 -10.76 28.75 -19.89
N VAL A 50 -11.90 28.97 -19.20
CA VAL A 50 -11.89 29.34 -17.78
C VAL A 50 -11.30 28.22 -16.92
N VAL A 51 -11.73 26.97 -17.16
CA VAL A 51 -11.21 25.81 -16.45
C VAL A 51 -9.71 25.62 -16.73
N LYS A 52 -9.28 25.69 -18.00
CA LYS A 52 -7.86 25.60 -18.34
C LYS A 52 -7.01 26.63 -17.62
N LYS A 53 -7.45 27.89 -17.59
CA LYS A 53 -6.75 28.97 -16.87
C LYS A 53 -6.75 28.73 -15.35
N LYS A 54 -7.89 28.31 -14.80
CA LYS A 54 -8.06 28.07 -13.36
C LYS A 54 -7.15 26.94 -12.83
N TYR A 55 -6.92 25.90 -13.61
CA TYR A 55 -6.11 24.73 -13.21
C TYR A 55 -4.70 24.73 -13.85
N GLY A 56 -4.36 25.77 -14.63
CA GLY A 56 -3.04 25.90 -15.26
C GLY A 56 -2.80 24.92 -16.41
N PHE A 57 -3.85 24.32 -17.00
CA PHE A 57 -3.74 23.40 -18.14
C PHE A 57 -3.45 24.11 -19.46
N ASP A 58 -3.53 25.44 -19.49
CA ASP A 58 -3.12 26.31 -20.60
C ASP A 58 -1.60 26.50 -20.68
N LYS A 59 -0.87 26.14 -19.61
CA LYS A 59 0.60 26.30 -19.55
C LYS A 59 1.32 25.12 -20.23
N PRO A 60 2.57 25.33 -20.71
CA PRO A 60 3.40 24.22 -21.20
C PRO A 60 3.57 23.13 -20.16
N ILE A 61 3.68 21.87 -20.59
CA ILE A 61 3.74 20.68 -19.71
C ILE A 61 4.85 20.77 -18.64
N ILE A 62 6.00 21.35 -19.02
CA ILE A 62 7.11 21.56 -18.07
C ILE A 62 6.72 22.55 -16.97
N SER A 63 5.99 23.61 -17.32
CA SER A 63 5.47 24.57 -16.32
C SER A 63 4.43 23.92 -15.41
N GLN A 64 3.56 23.07 -15.93
CA GLN A 64 2.62 22.30 -15.15
C GLN A 64 3.34 21.33 -14.19
N TYR A 65 4.44 20.72 -14.63
CA TYR A 65 5.27 19.85 -13.79
C TYR A 65 5.93 20.62 -12.65
N VAL A 66 6.52 21.79 -12.93
CA VAL A 66 7.12 22.64 -11.90
C VAL A 66 6.07 23.10 -10.87
N LEU A 67 4.86 23.46 -11.33
CA LEU A 67 3.74 23.80 -10.45
C LEU A 67 3.32 22.60 -9.59
N TYR A 68 3.30 21.40 -10.16
CA TYR A 68 2.99 20.18 -9.40
C TYR A 68 4.05 19.87 -8.34
N LEU A 69 5.34 20.03 -8.66
CA LEU A 69 6.40 19.92 -7.66
C LEU A 69 6.27 20.97 -6.56
N ASN A 70 5.90 22.20 -6.93
CA ASN A 70 5.65 23.29 -5.97
C ASN A 70 4.44 22.97 -5.07
N ASP A 71 3.37 22.34 -5.60
CA ASP A 71 2.23 21.89 -4.81
C ASP A 71 2.64 20.86 -3.76
N LEU A 72 3.53 19.93 -4.11
CA LEU A 72 4.01 18.88 -3.21
C LEU A 72 5.10 19.33 -2.24
N SER A 73 5.83 20.41 -2.58
CA SER A 73 6.94 20.89 -1.76
C SER A 73 6.47 21.48 -0.43
N PRO A 74 7.15 21.13 0.69
CA PRO A 74 6.92 21.77 1.99
C PRO A 74 7.28 23.26 2.00
N ILE A 75 8.24 23.68 1.16
CA ILE A 75 8.59 25.07 0.92
C ILE A 75 8.17 25.41 -0.50
N SER A 76 7.28 26.38 -0.66
CA SER A 76 6.63 26.65 -1.93
C SER A 76 6.59 28.13 -2.28
N PHE A 77 6.58 28.40 -3.59
CA PHE A 77 6.56 29.76 -4.15
C PHE A 77 5.17 30.05 -4.69
N HIS A 78 4.58 31.16 -4.30
CA HIS A 78 3.23 31.53 -4.68
C HIS A 78 3.18 32.95 -5.21
N SER A 79 2.42 33.17 -6.31
CA SER A 79 2.20 34.49 -6.88
C SER A 79 1.39 35.37 -5.94
N ASN A 80 1.65 36.70 -5.97
CA ASN A 80 0.83 37.68 -5.28
C ASN A 80 -0.43 38.07 -6.08
N ASN A 81 -0.55 37.62 -7.34
CA ASN A 81 -1.70 37.87 -8.19
C ASN A 81 -2.82 36.84 -7.91
N LEU A 82 -4.00 37.33 -7.51
CA LEU A 82 -5.19 36.52 -7.22
C LEU A 82 -5.68 35.66 -8.39
N GLU A 83 -5.42 36.08 -9.63
CA GLU A 83 -5.82 35.35 -10.84
C GLU A 83 -4.84 34.22 -11.24
N ASP A 84 -3.65 34.17 -10.66
CA ASP A 84 -2.68 33.14 -11.00
C ASP A 84 -3.03 31.83 -10.29
N TYR A 85 -2.91 30.72 -10.99
CA TYR A 85 -3.06 29.39 -10.41
C TYR A 85 -2.19 29.18 -9.16
N SER A 86 -0.99 29.71 -9.18
CA SER A 86 -0.05 29.61 -8.06
C SER A 86 -0.33 30.53 -6.88
N TYR A 87 -1.44 31.28 -6.85
CA TYR A 87 -1.82 32.14 -5.72
C TYR A 87 -2.05 31.31 -4.44
N PHE A 88 -1.51 31.77 -3.29
CA PHE A 88 -1.69 31.08 -2.01
C PHE A 88 -3.11 31.26 -1.47
N ASN A 89 -4.00 30.34 -1.81
CA ASN A 89 -5.35 30.34 -1.29
C ASN A 89 -5.42 29.48 -0.02
N LYS A 90 -5.81 30.06 1.11
CA LYS A 90 -5.96 29.35 2.39
C LYS A 90 -6.98 28.21 2.37
N ASN A 91 -7.92 28.21 1.43
CA ASN A 91 -8.88 27.09 1.27
C ASN A 91 -8.19 25.85 0.70
N ASN A 92 -7.18 26.03 -0.15
CA ASN A 92 -6.45 24.93 -0.78
C ASN A 92 -5.23 24.52 0.04
N TYR A 93 -4.45 25.49 0.50
CA TYR A 93 -3.16 25.26 1.15
C TYR A 93 -3.25 25.45 2.66
N SER A 94 -2.75 24.47 3.40
CA SER A 94 -2.58 24.55 4.86
C SER A 94 -1.11 24.91 5.16
N GLY A 95 -0.85 26.16 5.52
CA GLY A 95 0.52 26.63 5.77
C GLY A 95 0.60 28.06 6.23
N ILE A 96 1.82 28.52 6.46
CA ILE A 96 2.15 29.86 6.92
C ILE A 96 3.07 30.56 5.91
N GLN A 97 2.90 31.85 5.75
CA GLN A 97 3.78 32.68 4.94
C GLN A 97 5.07 32.94 5.73
N ILE A 98 6.23 32.62 5.12
CA ILE A 98 7.56 32.87 5.73
C ILE A 98 8.08 34.24 5.27
N ILE A 99 8.12 34.48 3.95
CA ILE A 99 8.68 35.68 3.35
C ILE A 99 7.71 36.22 2.30
N LYS A 100 7.49 37.54 2.30
CA LYS A 100 6.73 38.22 1.25
C LYS A 100 7.70 39.12 0.46
N LEU A 101 7.79 38.86 -0.84
CA LEU A 101 8.49 39.66 -1.83
C LEU A 101 7.48 40.44 -2.69
N SER A 102 7.94 41.36 -3.51
CA SER A 102 7.06 42.19 -4.34
C SER A 102 6.18 41.37 -5.29
N ASN A 103 6.72 40.32 -5.92
CA ASN A 103 6.03 39.55 -6.96
C ASN A 103 5.57 38.15 -6.49
N PHE A 104 6.16 37.62 -5.44
CA PHE A 104 5.82 36.29 -4.93
C PHE A 104 6.00 36.19 -3.42
N THR A 105 5.39 35.15 -2.84
CA THR A 105 5.54 34.77 -1.43
C THR A 105 6.20 33.40 -1.32
N ILE A 106 7.02 33.20 -0.28
CA ILE A 106 7.57 31.91 0.12
C ILE A 106 6.77 31.44 1.33
N ASN A 107 6.19 30.24 1.22
CA ASN A 107 5.33 29.69 2.26
C ASN A 107 5.84 28.31 2.71
N ALA A 108 5.75 28.05 4.03
CA ALA A 108 5.84 26.68 4.54
C ALA A 108 4.44 26.10 4.63
N LYS A 109 4.23 24.93 4.02
CA LYS A 109 2.91 24.29 3.94
C LYS A 109 3.02 22.78 3.97
N LEU A 110 1.91 22.11 4.27
CA LEU A 110 1.79 20.69 4.02
C LEU A 110 1.70 20.41 2.50
N PRO A 111 2.21 19.25 2.03
CA PRO A 111 2.05 18.84 0.64
C PRO A 111 0.59 18.92 0.21
N TYR A 112 0.33 19.58 -0.91
CA TYR A 112 -1.00 19.74 -1.48
C TYR A 112 -1.19 18.76 -2.63
N LEU A 113 -2.08 17.79 -2.43
CA LEU A 113 -2.39 16.74 -3.41
C LEU A 113 -3.47 17.16 -4.43
N ARG A 114 -3.80 18.44 -4.45
CA ARG A 114 -4.89 19.04 -5.27
C ARG A 114 -6.29 18.61 -4.82
N THR A 115 -7.28 18.98 -5.64
CA THR A 115 -8.69 18.61 -5.45
C THR A 115 -9.14 17.65 -6.53
N SER A 116 -10.09 16.77 -6.22
CA SER A 116 -10.73 15.87 -7.17
C SER A 116 -11.40 16.67 -8.32
N PHE A 117 -11.29 16.14 -9.52
CA PHE A 117 -11.98 16.70 -10.70
C PHE A 117 -13.44 16.28 -10.74
N VAL A 118 -13.75 15.10 -10.22
CA VAL A 118 -15.10 14.52 -10.21
C VAL A 118 -15.89 14.96 -8.98
N SER A 119 -15.30 14.80 -7.80
CA SER A 119 -15.92 15.22 -6.53
C SER A 119 -15.57 16.69 -6.27
N GLN A 120 -16.36 17.61 -6.88
CA GLN A 120 -16.08 19.05 -6.82
C GLN A 120 -15.89 19.57 -5.40
N GLY A 121 -14.77 20.21 -5.16
CA GLY A 121 -14.40 20.81 -3.86
C GLY A 121 -13.79 19.86 -2.84
N LYS A 122 -13.81 18.53 -3.03
CA LYS A 122 -13.20 17.57 -2.12
C LYS A 122 -11.69 17.49 -2.37
N LYS A 123 -10.88 17.67 -1.32
CA LYS A 123 -9.42 17.53 -1.41
C LYS A 123 -9.04 16.06 -1.53
N VAL A 124 -8.03 15.77 -2.35
CA VAL A 124 -7.49 14.41 -2.47
C VAL A 124 -6.97 13.88 -1.13
N SER A 125 -6.42 14.76 -0.27
CA SER A 125 -6.01 14.39 1.08
C SER A 125 -7.17 13.90 1.96
N GLU A 126 -8.38 14.45 1.79
CA GLU A 126 -9.57 14.00 2.52
C GLU A 126 -10.00 12.61 2.04
N ILE A 127 -10.06 12.40 0.71
CA ILE A 127 -10.37 11.09 0.11
C ILE A 127 -9.41 10.02 0.63
N ILE A 128 -8.10 10.32 0.66
CA ILE A 128 -7.09 9.40 1.15
C ILE A 128 -7.24 9.15 2.65
N SER A 129 -7.53 10.17 3.44
CA SER A 129 -7.75 10.02 4.88
C SER A 129 -8.95 9.13 5.22
N ASP A 130 -9.99 9.15 4.38
CA ASP A 130 -11.18 8.32 4.53
C ASP A 130 -10.92 6.85 4.13
N THR A 131 -10.04 6.61 3.15
CA THR A 131 -9.86 5.29 2.51
C THR A 131 -8.62 4.54 2.99
N LEU A 132 -7.51 5.22 3.24
CA LEU A 132 -6.22 4.61 3.63
C LEU A 132 -6.30 3.77 4.92
N PRO A 133 -7.03 4.17 5.98
CA PRO A 133 -7.17 3.35 7.19
C PRO A 133 -7.77 1.98 6.91
N ASN A 134 -8.75 1.88 6.00
CA ASN A 134 -9.38 0.62 5.64
C ASN A 134 -8.40 -0.31 4.90
N THR A 135 -7.59 0.24 3.98
CA THR A 135 -6.50 -0.51 3.32
C THR A 135 -5.47 -1.00 4.33
N PHE A 136 -5.10 -0.17 5.30
CA PHE A 136 -4.15 -0.54 6.33
C PHE A 136 -4.67 -1.68 7.21
N ILE A 137 -5.94 -1.63 7.64
CA ILE A 137 -6.59 -2.71 8.42
C ILE A 137 -6.60 -4.01 7.60
N LEU A 138 -6.95 -3.94 6.32
CA LEU A 138 -6.94 -5.10 5.44
C LEU A 138 -5.54 -5.70 5.29
N ALA A 139 -4.51 -4.87 5.06
CA ALA A 139 -3.13 -5.31 4.92
C ALA A 139 -2.59 -5.94 6.22
N VAL A 140 -2.90 -5.35 7.39
CA VAL A 140 -2.53 -5.91 8.71
C VAL A 140 -3.21 -7.26 8.92
N SER A 141 -4.50 -7.36 8.63
CA SER A 141 -5.24 -8.63 8.79
C SER A 141 -4.69 -9.73 7.87
N ALA A 142 -4.39 -9.39 6.62
CA ALA A 142 -3.82 -10.32 5.63
C ALA A 142 -2.42 -10.80 6.05
N ILE A 143 -1.55 -9.91 6.52
CA ILE A 143 -0.20 -10.30 6.93
C ILE A 143 -0.21 -11.13 8.22
N LEU A 144 -1.13 -10.86 9.15
CA LEU A 144 -1.29 -11.67 10.37
C LEU A 144 -1.73 -13.11 10.03
N ILE A 145 -2.67 -13.28 9.10
CA ILE A 145 -3.05 -14.60 8.57
C ILE A 145 -1.83 -15.27 7.93
N ALA A 146 -1.11 -14.57 7.08
CA ALA A 146 0.06 -15.09 6.39
C ALA A 146 1.17 -15.52 7.33
N ILE A 147 1.48 -14.73 8.37
CA ILE A 147 2.48 -15.05 9.40
C ILE A 147 2.06 -16.29 10.17
N THR A 148 0.84 -16.28 10.71
CA THR A 148 0.37 -17.35 11.58
C THR A 148 0.36 -18.70 10.85
N PHE A 149 -0.34 -18.75 9.73
CA PHE A 149 -0.48 -20.02 8.98
C PHE A 149 0.77 -20.35 8.17
N GLY A 150 1.49 -19.36 7.63
CA GLY A 150 2.71 -19.60 6.87
C GLY A 150 3.83 -20.20 7.74
N ILE A 151 4.06 -19.65 8.94
CA ILE A 151 5.05 -20.21 9.87
C ILE A 151 4.64 -21.62 10.32
N LEU A 152 3.38 -21.82 10.71
CA LEU A 152 2.89 -23.13 11.14
C LEU A 152 3.03 -24.20 10.04
N LEU A 153 2.59 -23.89 8.83
CA LEU A 153 2.71 -24.81 7.70
C LEU A 153 4.17 -25.09 7.33
N GLY A 154 5.04 -24.06 7.38
CA GLY A 154 6.47 -24.22 7.14
C GLY A 154 7.14 -25.14 8.17
N ILE A 155 6.81 -25.03 9.46
CA ILE A 155 7.29 -25.90 10.52
C ILE A 155 6.79 -27.34 10.29
N ILE A 156 5.48 -27.52 10.05
CA ILE A 156 4.90 -28.84 9.80
C ILE A 156 5.58 -29.50 8.60
N SER A 157 5.78 -28.77 7.51
CA SER A 157 6.44 -29.23 6.30
C SER A 157 7.90 -29.65 6.58
N ALA A 158 8.65 -28.85 7.32
CA ALA A 158 10.05 -29.17 7.67
C ALA A 158 10.20 -30.42 8.56
N LEU A 159 9.32 -30.57 9.56
CA LEU A 159 9.33 -31.71 10.47
C LEU A 159 8.88 -33.01 9.81
N ASN A 160 8.08 -32.92 8.74
CA ASN A 160 7.62 -34.07 7.95
C ASN A 160 8.31 -34.14 6.58
N LYS A 161 9.59 -33.75 6.52
CA LYS A 161 10.37 -33.71 5.27
C LYS A 161 10.23 -34.99 4.45
N ASN A 162 10.01 -34.85 3.14
CA ASN A 162 9.85 -35.95 2.15
C ASN A 162 8.64 -36.84 2.38
N THR A 163 7.68 -36.44 3.17
CA THR A 163 6.37 -37.14 3.30
C THR A 163 5.32 -36.55 2.39
N ILE A 164 4.14 -37.19 2.31
CA ILE A 164 2.98 -36.65 1.59
C ILE A 164 2.53 -35.32 2.18
N ILE A 165 2.63 -35.10 3.49
CA ILE A 165 2.27 -33.87 4.16
C ILE A 165 3.16 -32.71 3.65
N ASP A 166 4.48 -32.93 3.62
CA ASP A 166 5.43 -31.97 3.08
C ASP A 166 5.12 -31.64 1.61
N LEU A 167 4.95 -32.67 0.78
CA LEU A 167 4.62 -32.49 -0.64
C LEU A 167 3.33 -31.69 -0.83
N THR A 168 2.29 -32.03 -0.08
CA THR A 168 0.98 -31.33 -0.16
C THR A 168 1.12 -29.86 0.18
N ILE A 169 1.79 -29.51 1.29
CA ILE A 169 2.01 -28.13 1.69
C ILE A 169 2.81 -27.37 0.63
N GLN A 170 3.84 -27.98 0.04
CA GLN A 170 4.64 -27.36 -1.01
C GLN A 170 3.83 -27.12 -2.30
N VAL A 171 2.99 -28.09 -2.72
CA VAL A 171 2.13 -27.94 -3.90
C VAL A 171 1.13 -26.80 -3.67
N PHE A 172 0.43 -26.77 -2.52
CA PHE A 172 -0.50 -25.68 -2.20
C PHE A 172 0.19 -24.32 -2.12
N SER A 173 1.39 -24.26 -1.55
CA SER A 173 2.18 -23.03 -1.52
C SER A 173 2.57 -22.58 -2.93
N THR A 174 3.00 -23.49 -3.80
CA THR A 174 3.37 -23.15 -5.18
C THR A 174 2.16 -22.65 -5.97
N VAL A 175 1.00 -23.30 -5.84
CA VAL A 175 -0.26 -22.84 -6.46
C VAL A 175 -0.65 -21.47 -5.91
N GLY A 176 -0.58 -21.26 -4.59
CA GLY A 176 -0.92 -19.98 -3.95
C GLY A 176 -0.03 -18.80 -4.40
N MET A 177 1.25 -19.07 -4.73
CA MET A 177 2.13 -18.04 -5.30
C MET A 177 1.85 -17.75 -6.77
N SER A 178 1.45 -18.77 -7.54
CA SER A 178 1.30 -18.69 -9.00
C SER A 178 0.00 -18.01 -9.43
N VAL A 179 -1.05 -18.13 -8.62
CA VAL A 179 -2.37 -17.59 -8.97
C VAL A 179 -2.41 -16.07 -8.72
N PRO A 180 -2.85 -15.27 -9.70
CA PRO A 180 -3.03 -13.82 -9.51
C PRO A 180 -4.07 -13.53 -8.41
N SER A 181 -3.81 -12.54 -7.56
CA SER A 181 -4.69 -12.21 -6.42
C SER A 181 -6.11 -11.82 -6.84
N PHE A 182 -6.25 -11.12 -7.97
CA PHE A 182 -7.57 -10.76 -8.50
C PHE A 182 -8.39 -11.99 -8.90
N PHE A 183 -7.77 -13.00 -9.50
CA PHE A 183 -8.44 -14.24 -9.87
C PHE A 183 -8.87 -15.03 -8.63
N SER A 184 -7.99 -15.13 -7.63
CA SER A 184 -8.36 -15.71 -6.33
C SER A 184 -9.51 -14.96 -5.68
N ALA A 185 -9.53 -13.61 -5.76
CA ALA A 185 -10.61 -12.79 -5.20
C ALA A 185 -11.96 -13.13 -5.82
N ILE A 186 -12.03 -13.26 -7.15
CA ILE A 186 -13.27 -13.62 -7.85
C ILE A 186 -13.74 -15.01 -7.43
N ILE A 187 -12.83 -16.01 -7.39
CA ILE A 187 -13.19 -17.38 -7.00
C ILE A 187 -13.69 -17.43 -5.56
N PHE A 188 -12.96 -16.79 -4.61
CA PHE A 188 -13.33 -16.81 -3.20
C PHE A 188 -14.65 -16.07 -2.95
N ALA A 189 -14.87 -14.91 -3.59
CA ALA A 189 -16.13 -14.19 -3.51
C ALA A 189 -17.29 -15.05 -4.04
N TRP A 190 -17.10 -15.69 -5.19
CA TRP A 190 -18.13 -16.54 -5.80
C TRP A 190 -18.40 -17.81 -4.97
N VAL A 191 -17.36 -18.54 -4.56
CA VAL A 191 -17.55 -19.82 -3.84
C VAL A 191 -18.06 -19.56 -2.42
N PHE A 192 -17.37 -18.73 -1.64
CA PHE A 192 -17.67 -18.58 -0.21
C PHE A 192 -18.71 -17.48 0.07
N GLY A 193 -18.76 -16.45 -0.75
CA GLY A 193 -19.68 -15.33 -0.58
C GLY A 193 -21.01 -15.51 -1.33
N PHE A 194 -21.07 -16.41 -2.34
CA PHE A 194 -22.30 -16.68 -3.10
C PHE A 194 -22.76 -18.11 -2.95
N LEU A 195 -22.01 -19.13 -3.45
CA LEU A 195 -22.46 -20.52 -3.45
C LEU A 195 -22.63 -21.09 -2.04
N LEU A 196 -21.72 -20.77 -1.12
CA LEU A 196 -21.70 -21.27 0.25
C LEU A 196 -22.17 -20.21 1.27
N LYS A 197 -22.85 -19.15 0.83
CA LYS A 197 -23.30 -18.04 1.69
C LYS A 197 -24.12 -18.54 2.88
N ASP A 198 -25.03 -19.45 2.67
CA ASP A 198 -25.93 -19.96 3.72
C ASP A 198 -25.17 -20.78 4.79
N TYR A 199 -24.01 -21.34 4.44
CA TYR A 199 -23.17 -22.12 5.37
C TYR A 199 -22.10 -21.25 6.02
N THR A 200 -21.50 -20.31 5.28
CA THR A 200 -20.40 -19.47 5.76
C THR A 200 -20.88 -18.20 6.44
N GLY A 201 -22.05 -17.70 6.04
CA GLY A 201 -22.57 -16.39 6.44
C GLY A 201 -21.69 -15.23 5.96
N LEU A 202 -20.84 -15.47 4.92
CA LEU A 202 -19.97 -14.44 4.32
C LEU A 202 -20.67 -13.82 3.11
N GLU A 203 -20.29 -12.57 2.80
CA GLU A 203 -20.82 -11.82 1.67
C GLU A 203 -19.81 -11.77 0.52
N MET A 204 -20.33 -11.71 -0.74
CA MET A 204 -19.47 -11.54 -1.94
C MET A 204 -18.72 -10.22 -1.94
N SER A 205 -19.36 -9.19 -1.42
CA SER A 205 -18.82 -7.83 -1.38
C SER A 205 -19.31 -7.13 -0.12
N GLY A 206 -18.51 -6.20 0.37
CA GLY A 206 -18.83 -5.40 1.54
C GLY A 206 -17.58 -4.68 2.07
N SER A 207 -17.78 -3.69 2.89
CA SER A 207 -16.70 -2.94 3.53
C SER A 207 -16.71 -3.14 5.06
N LEU A 208 -15.65 -2.62 5.72
CA LEU A 208 -15.54 -2.70 7.18
C LEU A 208 -16.69 -1.99 7.88
N TYR A 209 -17.10 -0.87 7.31
CA TYR A 209 -18.23 -0.07 7.79
C TYR A 209 -19.30 -0.03 6.71
N GLU A 210 -20.51 -0.39 7.07
CA GLU A 210 -21.68 -0.32 6.21
C GLU A 210 -22.78 0.49 6.88
N LEU A 211 -23.55 1.20 6.08
CA LEU A 211 -24.77 1.88 6.55
C LEU A 211 -25.80 0.84 6.98
N ASP A 212 -26.54 1.16 8.04
CA ASP A 212 -27.72 0.38 8.41
C ASP A 212 -28.80 0.42 7.34
N ASP A 213 -29.82 -0.44 7.47
CA ASP A 213 -30.92 -0.53 6.49
C ASP A 213 -31.73 0.79 6.38
N PHE A 214 -31.59 1.70 7.33
CA PHE A 214 -32.23 3.02 7.36
C PHE A 214 -31.32 4.13 6.85
N GLY A 215 -30.02 3.87 6.66
CA GLY A 215 -29.03 4.85 6.20
C GLY A 215 -28.62 5.89 7.26
N GLU A 216 -28.93 5.66 8.55
CA GLU A 216 -28.71 6.63 9.63
C GLU A 216 -27.36 6.46 10.34
N SER A 217 -26.83 5.22 10.41
CA SER A 217 -25.61 4.94 11.15
C SER A 217 -24.68 3.94 10.46
N PHE A 218 -23.39 4.08 10.69
CA PHE A 218 -22.40 3.10 10.23
C PHE A 218 -22.19 2.00 11.25
N HIS A 219 -22.32 0.75 10.83
CA HIS A 219 -22.05 -0.43 11.62
C HIS A 219 -20.78 -1.14 11.21
N LEU A 220 -19.99 -1.58 12.19
CA LEU A 220 -18.79 -2.37 11.98
C LEU A 220 -19.15 -3.81 11.60
N LYS A 221 -18.79 -4.26 10.39
CA LYS A 221 -19.01 -5.62 9.90
C LYS A 221 -17.69 -6.38 9.70
N LEU A 222 -17.14 -6.93 10.78
CA LEU A 222 -15.88 -7.69 10.73
C LEU A 222 -15.91 -8.90 9.81
N LYS A 223 -17.09 -9.47 9.54
CA LYS A 223 -17.24 -10.59 8.59
C LYS A 223 -16.75 -10.24 7.18
N ASN A 224 -16.94 -9.00 6.76
CA ASN A 224 -16.52 -8.53 5.43
C ASN A 224 -14.99 -8.46 5.28
N LEU A 225 -14.24 -8.45 6.40
CA LEU A 225 -12.77 -8.47 6.39
C LEU A 225 -12.19 -9.86 6.08
N ILE A 226 -12.95 -10.94 6.31
CA ILE A 226 -12.44 -12.32 6.29
C ILE A 226 -11.96 -12.72 4.89
N LEU A 227 -12.85 -12.69 3.88
CA LEU A 227 -12.51 -13.13 2.52
C LEU A 227 -11.40 -12.30 1.88
N PRO A 228 -11.46 -10.95 1.86
CA PRO A 228 -10.39 -10.16 1.28
C PRO A 228 -9.05 -10.33 2.01
N SER A 229 -9.04 -10.50 3.34
CA SER A 229 -7.81 -10.75 4.10
C SER A 229 -7.19 -12.12 3.78
N ILE A 230 -7.98 -13.18 3.65
CA ILE A 230 -7.50 -14.51 3.25
C ILE A 230 -6.89 -14.43 1.85
N VAL A 231 -7.62 -13.88 0.89
CA VAL A 231 -7.17 -13.79 -0.51
C VAL A 231 -5.88 -13.00 -0.63
N LEU A 232 -5.81 -11.85 0.03
CA LEU A 232 -4.62 -11.00 0.01
C LEU A 232 -3.44 -11.67 0.74
N GLY A 233 -3.72 -12.46 1.78
CA GLY A 233 -2.75 -13.19 2.58
C GLY A 233 -2.18 -14.46 1.94
N ILE A 234 -2.84 -15.07 0.94
CA ILE A 234 -2.41 -16.36 0.34
C ILE A 234 -0.99 -16.31 -0.21
N ARG A 235 -0.62 -15.28 -0.98
CA ARG A 235 0.73 -15.17 -1.58
C ARG A 235 1.83 -15.03 -0.54
N PRO A 236 1.78 -14.08 0.41
CA PRO A 236 2.78 -14.00 1.46
C PRO A 236 2.79 -15.24 2.36
N LEU A 237 1.64 -15.86 2.67
CA LEU A 237 1.56 -17.12 3.41
C LEU A 237 2.39 -18.22 2.73
N ALA A 238 2.22 -18.38 1.43
CA ALA A 238 2.90 -19.39 0.65
C ALA A 238 4.43 -19.18 0.66
N VAL A 239 4.88 -17.94 0.47
CA VAL A 239 6.31 -17.59 0.51
C VAL A 239 6.89 -17.79 1.91
N ILE A 240 6.17 -17.34 2.95
CA ILE A 240 6.58 -17.52 4.36
C ILE A 240 6.68 -19.01 4.69
N SER A 241 5.73 -19.84 4.26
CA SER A 241 5.73 -21.28 4.50
C SER A 241 6.95 -21.96 3.89
N GLN A 242 7.25 -21.69 2.62
CA GLN A 242 8.42 -22.27 1.95
C GLN A 242 9.74 -21.80 2.56
N LEU A 243 9.84 -20.49 2.88
CA LEU A 243 11.05 -19.95 3.50
C LEU A 243 11.26 -20.55 4.89
N MET A 244 10.21 -20.58 5.72
CA MET A 244 10.26 -21.16 7.06
C MET A 244 10.69 -22.63 7.03
N ARG A 245 10.15 -23.43 6.10
CA ARG A 245 10.55 -24.81 5.87
C ARG A 245 12.05 -24.92 5.56
N ASN A 246 12.52 -24.16 4.59
CA ASN A 246 13.90 -24.22 4.14
C ASN A 246 14.89 -23.78 5.24
N GLU A 247 14.59 -22.68 5.93
CA GLU A 247 15.42 -22.19 7.00
C GLU A 247 15.43 -23.13 8.21
N LEU A 248 14.30 -23.73 8.57
CA LEU A 248 14.25 -24.71 9.64
C LEU A 248 15.08 -25.95 9.31
N LEU A 249 15.00 -26.47 8.07
CA LEU A 249 15.81 -27.59 7.61
C LEU A 249 17.31 -27.25 7.63
N ASN A 250 17.70 -26.04 7.21
CA ASN A 250 19.09 -25.58 7.25
C ASN A 250 19.61 -25.54 8.68
N VAL A 251 18.83 -25.00 9.61
CA VAL A 251 19.19 -24.86 11.02
C VAL A 251 19.29 -26.21 11.71
N LEU A 252 18.37 -27.15 11.44
CA LEU A 252 18.37 -28.50 12.05
C LEU A 252 19.62 -29.32 11.71
N ASN A 253 20.35 -28.97 10.65
CA ASN A 253 21.58 -29.61 10.23
C ASN A 253 22.86 -28.99 10.86
N GLN A 254 22.75 -27.91 11.66
CA GLN A 254 23.89 -27.21 12.26
C GLN A 254 24.47 -27.97 13.44
N ASP A 255 25.77 -27.79 13.70
CA ASP A 255 26.50 -28.52 14.75
C ASP A 255 26.01 -28.18 16.16
N TYR A 256 25.55 -26.96 16.42
CA TYR A 256 25.00 -26.62 17.74
C TYR A 256 23.68 -27.35 18.04
N ILE A 257 22.90 -27.72 17.01
CA ILE A 257 21.70 -28.55 17.15
C ILE A 257 22.11 -29.99 17.49
N ARG A 258 23.14 -30.52 16.85
CA ARG A 258 23.71 -31.84 17.21
C ARG A 258 24.20 -31.86 18.66
N THR A 259 24.87 -30.79 19.08
CA THR A 259 25.33 -30.63 20.48
C THR A 259 24.16 -30.59 21.46
N ALA A 260 23.06 -29.87 21.13
CA ALA A 260 21.89 -29.84 21.98
C ALA A 260 21.24 -31.22 22.15
N ARG A 261 21.15 -32.01 21.07
CA ARG A 261 20.69 -33.41 21.12
C ARG A 261 21.61 -34.29 21.93
N ALA A 262 22.94 -34.17 21.77
CA ALA A 262 23.95 -34.91 22.52
C ALA A 262 23.90 -34.63 24.04
N LYS A 263 23.43 -33.43 24.43
CA LYS A 263 23.18 -33.05 25.84
C LYS A 263 21.88 -33.65 26.40
N GLY A 264 21.13 -34.45 25.63
CA GLY A 264 19.90 -35.11 26.08
C GLY A 264 18.67 -34.25 26.07
N LEU A 265 18.64 -33.09 25.37
CA LEU A 265 17.46 -32.29 25.24
C LEU A 265 16.40 -33.00 24.36
N SER A 266 15.14 -32.94 24.76
CA SER A 266 14.03 -33.47 23.96
C SER A 266 13.93 -32.75 22.63
N GLU A 267 13.47 -33.42 21.57
CA GLU A 267 13.27 -32.82 20.22
C GLU A 267 12.41 -31.57 20.26
N PHE A 268 11.36 -31.55 21.08
CA PHE A 268 10.53 -30.38 21.25
C PHE A 268 11.31 -29.16 21.77
N ASN A 269 12.19 -29.37 22.77
CA ASN A 269 13.02 -28.31 23.32
C ASN A 269 14.12 -27.88 22.34
N VAL A 270 14.71 -28.81 21.58
CA VAL A 270 15.67 -28.48 20.52
C VAL A 270 15.02 -27.60 19.46
N ILE A 271 13.82 -27.98 18.99
CA ILE A 271 13.10 -27.20 17.96
C ILE A 271 12.71 -25.85 18.51
N LYS A 272 12.00 -25.79 19.64
CA LYS A 272 11.44 -24.56 20.19
C LYS A 272 12.50 -23.55 20.60
N ASN A 273 13.54 -23.97 21.32
CA ASN A 273 14.48 -23.05 21.96
C ASN A 273 15.76 -22.79 21.12
N HIS A 274 16.12 -23.70 20.23
CA HIS A 274 17.37 -23.62 19.46
C HIS A 274 17.14 -23.46 17.96
N ALA A 275 16.21 -24.22 17.37
CA ALA A 275 16.03 -24.17 15.92
C ALA A 275 15.14 -23.00 15.47
N LEU A 276 13.93 -22.87 16.03
CA LEU A 276 12.98 -21.85 15.60
C LEU A 276 13.51 -20.43 15.73
N LYS A 277 14.17 -20.12 16.84
CA LYS A 277 14.71 -18.78 17.09
C LYS A 277 15.66 -18.31 15.97
N ASN A 278 16.50 -19.22 15.48
CA ASN A 278 17.49 -18.89 14.45
C ASN A 278 16.90 -18.94 13.03
N SER A 279 15.93 -19.84 12.78
CA SER A 279 15.26 -19.93 11.48
C SER A 279 14.27 -18.80 11.21
N LEU A 280 13.78 -18.09 12.24
CA LEU A 280 12.86 -16.97 12.07
C LEU A 280 13.52 -15.69 11.55
N ASN A 281 14.81 -15.48 11.71
CA ASN A 281 15.48 -14.24 11.32
C ASN A 281 15.28 -13.87 9.83
N PRO A 282 15.56 -14.77 8.85
CA PRO A 282 15.29 -14.47 7.44
C PRO A 282 13.79 -14.31 7.14
N VAL A 283 12.94 -15.04 7.88
CA VAL A 283 11.48 -15.00 7.70
C VAL A 283 10.92 -13.64 8.09
N VAL A 284 11.35 -13.05 9.19
CA VAL A 284 10.93 -11.70 9.64
C VAL A 284 11.29 -10.64 8.59
N THR A 285 12.46 -10.75 7.96
CA THR A 285 12.87 -9.82 6.89
C THR A 285 11.90 -9.89 5.70
N VAL A 286 11.54 -11.09 5.28
CA VAL A 286 10.60 -11.28 4.15
C VAL A 286 9.18 -10.85 4.51
N ILE A 287 8.71 -11.12 5.72
CA ILE A 287 7.39 -10.64 6.23
C ILE A 287 7.28 -9.13 6.06
N SER A 288 8.34 -8.42 6.43
CA SER A 288 8.35 -6.97 6.40
C SER A 288 8.25 -6.40 4.98
N GLY A 289 8.96 -7.00 4.03
CA GLY A 289 8.85 -6.65 2.61
C GLY A 289 7.45 -6.92 2.04
N TRP A 290 6.84 -8.04 2.44
CA TRP A 290 5.48 -8.35 2.05
C TRP A 290 4.46 -7.37 2.62
N PHE A 291 4.60 -6.95 3.87
CA PHE A 291 3.68 -5.96 4.46
C PHE A 291 3.65 -4.66 3.65
N ALA A 292 4.82 -4.14 3.27
CA ALA A 292 4.90 -2.97 2.40
C ALA A 292 4.23 -3.22 1.02
N SER A 293 4.44 -4.43 0.46
CA SER A 293 3.85 -4.82 -0.83
C SER A 293 2.33 -4.98 -0.77
N LEU A 294 1.77 -5.42 0.36
CA LEU A 294 0.32 -5.60 0.52
C LEU A 294 -0.45 -4.29 0.42
N LEU A 295 0.11 -3.18 0.92
CA LEU A 295 -0.51 -1.85 0.79
C LEU A 295 -0.63 -1.40 -0.68
N ALA A 296 0.33 -1.77 -1.52
CA ALA A 296 0.29 -1.48 -2.95
C ALA A 296 -0.52 -2.54 -3.73
N GLY A 297 -0.52 -3.79 -3.27
CA GLY A 297 -1.11 -4.92 -3.96
C GLY A 297 -2.60 -5.17 -3.69
N ALA A 298 -3.22 -4.40 -2.79
CA ALA A 298 -4.62 -4.58 -2.41
C ALA A 298 -5.63 -4.06 -3.45
N VAL A 299 -5.20 -3.28 -4.45
CA VAL A 299 -6.07 -2.52 -5.39
C VAL A 299 -7.19 -3.36 -5.99
N PHE A 300 -6.85 -4.46 -6.66
CA PHE A 300 -7.86 -5.30 -7.30
C PHE A 300 -8.69 -6.12 -6.30
N VAL A 301 -8.10 -6.54 -5.19
CA VAL A 301 -8.82 -7.25 -4.13
C VAL A 301 -9.86 -6.34 -3.50
N GLU A 302 -9.49 -5.10 -3.16
CA GLU A 302 -10.41 -4.10 -2.64
C GLU A 302 -11.55 -3.78 -3.62
N TYR A 303 -11.23 -3.65 -4.91
CA TYR A 303 -12.23 -3.36 -5.93
C TYR A 303 -13.24 -4.51 -6.08
N ILE A 304 -12.76 -5.77 -6.15
CA ILE A 304 -13.62 -6.95 -6.35
C ILE A 304 -14.53 -7.17 -5.14
N PHE A 305 -14.00 -7.06 -3.91
CA PHE A 305 -14.80 -7.21 -2.71
C PHE A 305 -15.61 -5.95 -2.33
N GLY A 306 -15.49 -4.86 -3.09
CA GLY A 306 -16.18 -3.60 -2.76
C GLY A 306 -15.64 -2.92 -1.50
N TRP A 307 -14.45 -3.29 -1.02
CA TRP A 307 -13.81 -2.74 0.16
C TRP A 307 -13.46 -1.26 -0.02
N ASN A 308 -13.93 -0.39 0.89
CA ASN A 308 -13.73 1.05 0.79
C ASN A 308 -12.31 1.48 1.17
N GLY A 309 -11.32 0.99 0.43
CA GLY A 309 -9.91 1.31 0.58
C GLY A 309 -9.39 2.20 -0.55
N ILE A 310 -8.11 2.61 -0.41
CA ILE A 310 -7.44 3.49 -1.38
C ILE A 310 -7.29 2.82 -2.76
N GLY A 311 -7.17 1.48 -2.82
CA GLY A 311 -7.06 0.74 -4.06
C GLY A 311 -8.36 0.75 -4.88
N LYS A 312 -9.52 0.56 -4.23
CA LYS A 312 -10.81 0.71 -4.88
C LYS A 312 -10.99 2.13 -5.42
N GLU A 313 -10.56 3.13 -4.64
CA GLU A 313 -10.66 4.53 -5.05
C GLU A 313 -9.78 4.84 -6.27
N ILE A 314 -8.58 4.25 -6.36
CA ILE A 314 -7.73 4.36 -7.55
C ILE A 314 -8.45 3.81 -8.80
N VAL A 315 -9.10 2.64 -8.69
CA VAL A 315 -9.82 2.06 -9.84
C VAL A 315 -11.03 2.92 -10.23
N ASN A 316 -11.77 3.44 -9.26
CA ASN A 316 -12.86 4.38 -9.50
C ASN A 316 -12.36 5.64 -10.21
N ALA A 317 -11.28 6.22 -9.69
CA ALA A 317 -10.66 7.42 -10.26
C ALA A 317 -10.11 7.18 -11.68
N LEU A 318 -9.57 5.97 -11.96
CA LEU A 318 -9.14 5.59 -13.32
C LEU A 318 -10.32 5.54 -14.28
N ASN A 319 -11.44 4.95 -13.88
CA ASN A 319 -12.65 4.86 -14.71
C ASN A 319 -13.28 6.24 -14.98
N LEU A 320 -13.12 7.17 -14.04
CA LEU A 320 -13.66 8.54 -14.13
C LEU A 320 -12.61 9.55 -14.61
N LEU A 321 -11.38 9.12 -14.87
CA LEU A 321 -10.24 9.94 -15.28
C LEU A 321 -9.94 11.09 -14.30
N ASP A 322 -10.14 10.86 -13.00
CA ASP A 322 -9.83 11.80 -11.91
C ASP A 322 -8.32 11.78 -11.61
N LEU A 323 -7.55 12.47 -12.45
CA LEU A 323 -6.08 12.44 -12.37
C LEU A 323 -5.51 12.87 -11.03
N PRO A 324 -6.01 13.92 -10.32
CA PRO A 324 -5.49 14.26 -9.00
C PRO A 324 -5.65 13.15 -7.98
N VAL A 325 -6.77 12.45 -7.97
CA VAL A 325 -7.02 11.32 -7.06
C VAL A 325 -6.08 10.17 -7.36
N ILE A 326 -5.89 9.81 -8.64
CA ILE A 326 -4.96 8.76 -9.05
C ILE A 326 -3.54 9.11 -8.62
N MET A 327 -3.06 10.31 -9.02
CA MET A 327 -1.69 10.75 -8.76
C MET A 327 -1.41 10.86 -7.26
N GLY A 328 -2.33 11.45 -6.50
CA GLY A 328 -2.22 11.60 -5.05
C GLY A 328 -2.22 10.26 -4.32
N SER A 329 -3.11 9.34 -4.70
CA SER A 329 -3.21 8.01 -4.10
C SER A 329 -1.97 7.16 -4.34
N VAL A 330 -1.47 7.13 -5.60
CA VAL A 330 -0.25 6.38 -5.94
C VAL A 330 0.97 6.98 -5.22
N LEU A 331 1.05 8.31 -5.11
CA LEU A 331 2.13 8.98 -4.38
C LEU A 331 2.12 8.62 -2.89
N VAL A 332 0.94 8.60 -2.25
CA VAL A 332 0.82 8.22 -0.83
C VAL A 332 1.15 6.76 -0.61
N ILE A 333 0.71 5.85 -1.49
CA ILE A 333 1.11 4.43 -1.43
C ILE A 333 2.63 4.29 -1.55
N ALA A 334 3.26 4.99 -2.50
CA ALA A 334 4.71 4.97 -2.67
C ALA A 334 5.45 5.51 -1.44
N PHE A 335 4.95 6.60 -0.85
CA PHE A 335 5.48 7.15 0.39
C PHE A 335 5.37 6.15 1.55
N MET A 336 4.20 5.51 1.73
CA MET A 336 3.99 4.50 2.76
C MET A 336 4.90 3.28 2.56
N PHE A 337 5.07 2.84 1.32
CA PHE A 337 5.99 1.76 0.97
C PHE A 337 7.44 2.10 1.38
N ILE A 338 7.91 3.30 1.05
CA ILE A 338 9.25 3.78 1.44
C ILE A 338 9.36 3.87 2.97
N LEU A 339 8.37 4.43 3.65
CA LEU A 339 8.36 4.60 5.10
C LEU A 339 8.47 3.25 5.81
N ILE A 340 7.66 2.27 5.42
CA ILE A 340 7.68 0.92 5.99
C ILE A 340 9.03 0.26 5.76
N ASN A 341 9.60 0.35 4.55
CA ASN A 341 10.91 -0.20 4.27
C ASN A 341 12.02 0.44 5.13
N ILE A 342 11.93 1.75 5.40
CA ILE A 342 12.87 2.43 6.30
C ILE A 342 12.75 1.89 7.73
N LEU A 343 11.53 1.79 8.24
CA LEU A 343 11.26 1.30 9.60
C LEU A 343 11.77 -0.13 9.78
N VAL A 344 11.45 -0.99 8.83
CA VAL A 344 11.83 -2.40 8.85
C VAL A 344 13.34 -2.60 8.81
N LEU A 345 14.03 -1.95 7.86
CA LEU A 345 15.48 -2.05 7.78
C LEU A 345 16.17 -1.48 9.02
N SER A 346 15.59 -0.48 9.68
CA SER A 346 16.08 0.03 10.96
C SER A 346 15.95 -1.02 12.08
N LEU A 347 14.81 -1.74 12.13
CA LEU A 347 14.60 -2.82 13.09
C LEU A 347 15.55 -3.98 12.88
N ILE A 348 15.82 -4.37 11.62
CA ILE A 348 16.78 -5.45 11.29
C ILE A 348 18.19 -5.09 11.73
N HIS A 349 18.64 -3.86 11.45
CA HIS A 349 19.96 -3.40 11.89
C HIS A 349 20.13 -3.30 13.42
N ILE A 350 19.05 -3.06 14.15
CA ILE A 350 19.08 -3.06 15.61
C ILE A 350 19.14 -4.51 16.16
N SER A 351 18.51 -5.46 15.45
CA SER A 351 18.45 -6.86 15.87
C SER A 351 19.68 -7.70 15.48
N GLU A 352 20.46 -7.28 14.47
CA GLU A 352 21.77 -7.88 14.18
C GLU A 352 22.84 -7.21 15.05
N PRO A 353 23.35 -7.91 16.10
CA PRO A 353 24.54 -7.43 16.77
C PRO A 353 25.68 -7.42 15.75
N THR A 354 26.33 -6.27 15.59
CA THR A 354 27.50 -6.04 14.77
C THR A 354 28.40 -7.26 14.79
N ARG A 355 28.47 -8.01 13.68
CA ARG A 355 29.61 -8.94 13.48
C ARG A 355 30.86 -8.08 13.50
N PRO A 356 31.83 -8.35 14.41
CA PRO A 356 33.12 -7.69 14.33
C PRO A 356 33.75 -8.04 12.99
N SER A 357 34.12 -6.98 12.24
CA SER A 357 34.90 -7.05 11.01
C SER A 357 36.22 -7.71 11.23
#